data_ff7cab8301d9243f0d3b6ee27082e7d4
#
_entry.id   ff7cab8301d9243f0d3b6ee27082e7d4
#
_cell.length_a   1.000
_cell.length_b   1.000
_cell.length_c   1.000
_cell.angle_alpha   90.00
_cell.angle_beta   90.00
_cell.angle_gamma   90.00
#
_symmetry.space_group_name_H-M   'P 1'
#
loop_
_entity.id
_entity.type
_entity.pdbx_description
1 polymer ?
#
loop_
_entity_poly.entity_id
_entity_poly.type
_entity_poly.pdbx_seq_one_letter_code
_entity_poly.pdbx_strand_id
1 'polypeptide(L)'
;MKFAVIGNPISHSLSPVMHRANFNSLGLDDTYEALNIPIEDFHLIKEIISKKELDGFNITIPHKERIIPYLDHVDEQAINAGAVNTVLIKDDKWIGYNTDGIGYVKGLHSVYPDLENAYILIFGAGGASKGIAYELAKFVKPKLTVANRTMARFESWNLNINQISLADAEKYLAEFDIVINTTPAGMAGNNESIINLKHLSPNTLMSDIVYIPYKTPILEEAERKGNHIYNGLDMFVYQGAESFKIWTNKDADINSMKTAVLQQLKGE
;
A
#
# COMPACT_ATOMS: atom_id res chain seq x y z
N MET A 1 5.70 -16.73 -17.67
CA MET A 1 6.26 -15.38 -17.47
C MET A 1 7.12 -15.37 -16.20
N LYS A 2 8.05 -14.42 -16.10
CA LYS A 2 8.96 -14.30 -14.96
C LYS A 2 8.77 -12.94 -14.28
N PHE A 3 8.52 -12.94 -12.98
CA PHE A 3 8.30 -11.74 -12.20
C PHE A 3 9.21 -11.70 -10.96
N ALA A 4 9.34 -10.52 -10.36
CA ALA A 4 10.12 -10.35 -9.14
C ALA A 4 9.56 -9.23 -8.25
N VAL A 5 10.00 -9.19 -6.99
CA VAL A 5 9.97 -7.98 -6.16
C VAL A 5 11.39 -7.50 -5.89
N ILE A 6 11.61 -6.19 -6.00
CA ILE A 6 12.89 -5.52 -5.81
C ILE A 6 12.82 -4.62 -4.59
N GLY A 7 13.80 -4.74 -3.70
CA GLY A 7 13.91 -3.90 -2.49
C GLY A 7 15.24 -4.09 -1.79
N ASN A 8 15.45 -3.38 -0.68
CA ASN A 8 16.65 -3.55 0.16
C ASN A 8 16.39 -3.08 1.61
N PRO A 9 16.38 -4.00 2.59
CA PRO A 9 16.42 -5.46 2.46
C PRO A 9 15.09 -6.03 1.92
N ILE A 10 15.13 -7.22 1.28
CA ILE A 10 13.95 -7.85 0.67
C ILE A 10 13.66 -9.27 1.18
N SER A 11 14.53 -9.84 2.00
CA SER A 11 14.45 -11.24 2.46
C SER A 11 13.15 -11.60 3.19
N HIS A 12 12.50 -10.62 3.80
CA HIS A 12 11.25 -10.82 4.56
C HIS A 12 9.99 -10.56 3.73
N SER A 13 10.13 -10.31 2.41
CA SER A 13 8.97 -10.05 1.56
C SER A 13 8.09 -11.29 1.40
N LEU A 14 6.79 -11.12 1.65
CA LEU A 14 5.77 -12.15 1.44
C LEU A 14 5.24 -12.18 -0.01
N SER A 15 5.67 -11.25 -0.87
CA SER A 15 5.22 -11.21 -2.27
C SER A 15 5.50 -12.50 -3.04
N PRO A 16 6.67 -13.18 -2.90
CA PRO A 16 6.90 -14.44 -3.57
C PRO A 16 5.93 -15.56 -3.16
N VAL A 17 5.58 -15.65 -1.88
CA VAL A 17 4.61 -16.66 -1.39
C VAL A 17 3.23 -16.36 -1.96
N MET A 18 2.82 -15.12 -1.89
CA MET A 18 1.53 -14.63 -2.38
C MET A 18 1.34 -14.90 -3.89
N HIS A 19 2.29 -14.47 -4.72
CA HIS A 19 2.19 -14.64 -6.18
C HIS A 19 2.29 -16.09 -6.62
N ARG A 20 3.15 -16.90 -5.98
CA ARG A 20 3.23 -18.36 -6.27
C ARG A 20 1.91 -19.07 -5.96
N ALA A 21 1.24 -18.72 -4.87
CA ALA A 21 -0.07 -19.28 -4.57
C ALA A 21 -1.10 -18.92 -5.65
N ASN A 22 -1.09 -17.68 -6.12
CA ASN A 22 -1.93 -17.24 -7.24
C ASN A 22 -1.64 -18.01 -8.52
N PHE A 23 -0.37 -18.17 -8.91
CA PHE A 23 0.00 -18.89 -10.12
C PHE A 23 -0.44 -20.36 -10.06
N ASN A 24 -0.19 -21.02 -8.92
CA ASN A 24 -0.58 -22.41 -8.70
C ASN A 24 -2.10 -22.60 -8.80
N SER A 25 -2.89 -21.70 -8.17
CA SER A 25 -4.36 -21.81 -8.20
C SER A 25 -4.94 -21.60 -9.61
N LEU A 26 -4.26 -20.80 -10.44
CA LEU A 26 -4.66 -20.54 -11.83
C LEU A 26 -4.05 -21.53 -12.83
N GLY A 27 -3.24 -22.50 -12.37
CA GLY A 27 -2.56 -23.47 -13.25
C GLY A 27 -1.52 -22.82 -14.18
N LEU A 28 -0.82 -21.78 -13.70
CA LEU A 28 0.21 -21.06 -14.46
C LEU A 28 1.62 -21.52 -14.04
N ASP A 29 2.51 -21.71 -15.01
CA ASP A 29 3.93 -22.02 -14.80
C ASP A 29 4.79 -20.75 -14.63
N ASP A 30 4.16 -19.64 -14.22
CA ASP A 30 4.84 -18.36 -14.01
C ASP A 30 5.70 -18.40 -12.73
N THR A 31 6.76 -17.61 -12.69
CA THR A 31 7.67 -17.56 -11.55
C THR A 31 7.73 -16.17 -10.91
N TYR A 32 8.00 -16.14 -9.60
CA TYR A 32 8.16 -14.90 -8.86
C TYR A 32 9.29 -15.04 -7.83
N GLU A 33 10.31 -14.18 -7.94
CA GLU A 33 11.47 -14.17 -7.03
C GLU A 33 11.61 -12.85 -6.25
N ALA A 34 12.43 -12.85 -5.20
CA ALA A 34 12.83 -11.64 -4.49
C ALA A 34 14.27 -11.28 -4.87
N LEU A 35 14.49 -10.05 -5.31
CA LEU A 35 15.80 -9.52 -5.72
C LEU A 35 16.24 -8.42 -4.74
N ASN A 36 17.28 -8.69 -3.97
CA ASN A 36 17.88 -7.70 -3.11
C ASN A 36 18.85 -6.84 -3.94
N ILE A 37 18.48 -5.58 -4.16
CA ILE A 37 19.33 -4.62 -4.89
C ILE A 37 19.68 -3.48 -3.94
N PRO A 38 20.95 -3.38 -3.50
CA PRO A 38 21.43 -2.25 -2.70
C PRO A 38 21.23 -0.91 -3.41
N ILE A 39 21.19 0.19 -2.64
CA ILE A 39 21.01 1.55 -3.21
C ILE A 39 22.15 1.90 -4.14
N GLU A 40 23.37 1.53 -3.78
CA GLU A 40 24.60 1.76 -4.56
C GLU A 40 24.58 1.06 -5.92
N ASP A 41 23.94 -0.11 -6.02
CA ASP A 41 23.86 -0.90 -7.24
C ASP A 41 22.63 -0.58 -8.09
N PHE A 42 21.74 0.29 -7.60
CA PHE A 42 20.47 0.58 -8.29
C PHE A 42 20.66 1.22 -9.67
N HIS A 43 21.79 1.86 -9.91
CA HIS A 43 22.14 2.40 -11.24
C HIS A 43 22.30 1.30 -12.31
N LEU A 44 22.53 0.04 -11.93
CA LEU A 44 22.62 -1.12 -12.81
C LEU A 44 21.27 -1.80 -13.05
N ILE A 45 20.16 -1.22 -12.61
CA ILE A 45 18.83 -1.86 -12.61
C ILE A 45 18.43 -2.41 -13.98
N LYS A 46 18.65 -1.66 -15.06
CA LYS A 46 18.32 -2.10 -16.43
C LYS A 46 19.10 -3.37 -16.82
N GLU A 47 20.38 -3.41 -16.48
CA GLU A 47 21.25 -4.57 -16.76
C GLU A 47 20.85 -5.80 -15.93
N ILE A 48 20.58 -5.62 -14.64
CA ILE A 48 20.17 -6.68 -13.73
C ILE A 48 18.85 -7.32 -14.23
N ILE A 49 17.85 -6.51 -14.56
CA ILE A 49 16.54 -6.99 -15.01
C ILE A 49 16.63 -7.68 -16.38
N SER A 50 17.41 -7.14 -17.31
CA SER A 50 17.64 -7.75 -18.61
C SER A 50 18.26 -9.15 -18.49
N LYS A 51 19.29 -9.32 -17.63
CA LYS A 51 19.90 -10.65 -17.37
C LYS A 51 18.95 -11.67 -16.75
N LYS A 52 17.91 -11.21 -16.04
CA LYS A 52 16.88 -12.05 -15.43
C LYS A 52 15.75 -12.39 -16.39
N GLU A 53 15.64 -11.70 -17.52
CA GLU A 53 14.60 -11.86 -18.51
C GLU A 53 13.19 -11.73 -17.90
N LEU A 54 13.00 -10.69 -17.06
CA LEU A 54 11.72 -10.45 -16.40
C LEU A 54 10.70 -9.82 -17.37
N ASP A 55 9.44 -10.24 -17.25
CA ASP A 55 8.29 -9.65 -17.93
C ASP A 55 7.68 -8.48 -17.16
N GLY A 56 7.99 -8.38 -15.86
CA GLY A 56 7.55 -7.32 -14.97
C GLY A 56 8.06 -7.51 -13.55
N PHE A 57 7.94 -6.50 -12.71
CA PHE A 57 8.39 -6.59 -11.33
C PHE A 57 7.70 -5.57 -10.41
N ASN A 58 7.57 -5.94 -9.14
CA ASN A 58 7.22 -4.99 -8.09
C ASN A 58 8.47 -4.30 -7.53
N ILE A 59 8.27 -3.13 -7.00
CA ILE A 59 9.29 -2.34 -6.30
C ILE A 59 8.80 -1.95 -4.92
N THR A 60 9.66 -2.13 -3.91
CA THR A 60 9.41 -1.65 -2.55
C THR A 60 10.55 -0.75 -2.07
N ILE A 61 10.51 -0.41 -0.80
CA ILE A 61 11.53 0.42 -0.13
C ILE A 61 12.94 -0.12 -0.39
N PRO A 62 13.92 0.76 -0.72
CA PRO A 62 13.84 2.22 -0.80
C PRO A 62 13.71 2.73 -2.24
N HIS A 63 13.23 1.94 -3.20
CA HIS A 63 13.42 2.16 -4.63
C HIS A 63 12.19 2.71 -5.38
N LYS A 64 11.02 2.85 -4.71
CA LYS A 64 9.76 3.27 -5.37
C LYS A 64 9.84 4.61 -6.11
N GLU A 65 10.63 5.56 -5.59
CA GLU A 65 10.86 6.86 -6.25
C GLU A 65 12.07 6.81 -7.19
N ARG A 66 13.09 5.99 -6.83
CA ARG A 66 14.35 5.89 -7.57
C ARG A 66 14.19 5.27 -8.95
N ILE A 67 13.17 4.45 -9.17
CA ILE A 67 12.93 3.78 -10.45
C ILE A 67 12.40 4.74 -11.52
N ILE A 68 11.74 5.82 -11.13
CA ILE A 68 11.03 6.73 -12.06
C ILE A 68 11.91 7.20 -13.22
N PRO A 69 13.18 7.63 -13.02
CA PRO A 69 14.06 8.05 -14.12
C PRO A 69 14.42 6.95 -15.13
N TYR A 70 14.18 5.68 -14.80
CA TYR A 70 14.49 4.53 -15.66
C TYR A 70 13.31 4.06 -16.50
N LEU A 71 12.12 4.65 -16.28
CA LEU A 71 10.88 4.26 -16.94
C LEU A 71 10.68 5.03 -18.25
N ASP A 72 10.12 4.34 -19.24
CA ASP A 72 9.75 4.96 -20.51
C ASP A 72 8.39 5.67 -20.42
N HIS A 73 7.52 5.17 -19.54
CA HIS A 73 6.22 5.76 -19.24
C HIS A 73 5.84 5.55 -17.79
N VAL A 74 5.13 6.52 -17.20
CA VAL A 74 4.59 6.44 -15.84
C VAL A 74 3.09 6.71 -15.90
N ASP A 75 2.31 5.81 -15.35
CA ASP A 75 0.85 5.94 -15.26
C ASP A 75 0.44 7.11 -14.35
N GLU A 76 -0.73 7.68 -14.61
CA GLU A 76 -1.24 8.83 -13.87
C GLU A 76 -1.31 8.59 -12.36
N GLN A 77 -1.70 7.40 -11.92
CA GLN A 77 -1.75 7.05 -10.49
C GLN A 77 -0.37 7.07 -9.85
N ALA A 78 0.64 6.58 -10.56
CA ALA A 78 2.02 6.59 -10.08
C ALA A 78 2.61 8.02 -10.08
N ILE A 79 2.26 8.85 -11.06
CA ILE A 79 2.61 10.29 -11.08
C ILE A 79 2.00 10.98 -9.85
N ASN A 80 0.72 10.75 -9.61
CA ASN A 80 -0.01 11.34 -8.49
C ASN A 80 0.53 10.88 -7.13
N ALA A 81 0.89 9.59 -6.99
CA ALA A 81 1.53 9.08 -5.79
C ALA A 81 2.98 9.59 -5.61
N GLY A 82 3.65 9.96 -6.69
CA GLY A 82 5.08 10.26 -6.71
C GLY A 82 5.96 9.03 -6.49
N ALA A 83 5.43 7.84 -6.74
CA ALA A 83 6.10 6.56 -6.48
C ALA A 83 5.55 5.47 -7.38
N VAL A 84 6.42 4.54 -7.79
CA VAL A 84 6.07 3.34 -8.57
C VAL A 84 6.32 2.10 -7.72
N ASN A 85 5.33 1.21 -7.65
CA ASN A 85 5.46 -0.09 -6.99
C ASN A 85 5.35 -1.28 -7.95
N THR A 86 4.99 -1.03 -9.23
CA THR A 86 4.78 -2.06 -10.24
C THR A 86 5.33 -1.60 -11.58
N VAL A 87 6.14 -2.42 -12.24
CA VAL A 87 6.65 -2.17 -13.59
C VAL A 87 6.23 -3.30 -14.50
N LEU A 88 5.64 -2.97 -15.64
CA LEU A 88 5.41 -3.86 -16.77
C LEU A 88 6.52 -3.64 -17.79
N ILE A 89 7.10 -4.73 -18.28
CA ILE A 89 8.06 -4.71 -19.40
C ILE A 89 7.31 -5.24 -20.64
N LYS A 90 7.16 -4.36 -21.64
CA LYS A 90 6.48 -4.70 -22.88
C LYS A 90 7.16 -4.01 -24.06
N ASP A 91 7.48 -4.77 -25.11
CA ASP A 91 8.14 -4.27 -26.31
C ASP A 91 9.40 -3.45 -25.97
N ASP A 92 10.25 -3.99 -25.08
CA ASP A 92 11.47 -3.38 -24.53
C ASP A 92 11.25 -2.05 -23.76
N LYS A 93 9.99 -1.67 -23.51
CA LYS A 93 9.64 -0.47 -22.74
C LYS A 93 9.24 -0.81 -21.32
N TRP A 94 9.64 0.03 -20.38
CA TRP A 94 9.28 -0.08 -18.97
C TRP A 94 8.17 0.91 -18.63
N ILE A 95 7.04 0.40 -18.20
CA ILE A 95 5.86 1.18 -17.86
C ILE A 95 5.62 1.06 -16.36
N GLY A 96 5.64 2.18 -15.65
CA GLY A 96 5.49 2.22 -14.19
C GLY A 96 4.08 2.52 -13.75
N TYR A 97 3.61 1.80 -12.71
CA TYR A 97 2.31 1.94 -12.09
C TYR A 97 2.43 2.04 -10.57
N ASN A 98 1.38 2.52 -9.92
CA ASN A 98 1.23 2.42 -8.48
C ASN A 98 -0.08 1.73 -8.13
N THR A 99 0.02 0.52 -7.57
CA THR A 99 -1.14 -0.30 -7.19
C THR A 99 -1.47 -0.21 -5.70
N ASP A 100 -0.70 0.53 -4.88
CA ASP A 100 -0.90 0.62 -3.43
C ASP A 100 -2.25 1.26 -3.10
N GLY A 101 -2.57 2.41 -3.71
CA GLY A 101 -3.80 3.14 -3.45
C GLY A 101 -5.05 2.34 -3.84
N ILE A 102 -5.08 1.83 -5.08
CA ILE A 102 -6.22 1.01 -5.54
C ILE A 102 -6.35 -0.29 -4.74
N GLY A 103 -5.23 -0.91 -4.36
CA GLY A 103 -5.23 -2.11 -3.52
C GLY A 103 -5.85 -1.85 -2.15
N TYR A 104 -5.49 -0.72 -1.52
CA TYR A 104 -6.06 -0.32 -0.25
C TYR A 104 -7.58 -0.06 -0.36
N VAL A 105 -8.01 0.72 -1.34
CA VAL A 105 -9.43 1.08 -1.52
C VAL A 105 -10.29 -0.15 -1.82
N LYS A 106 -9.82 -1.08 -2.65
CA LYS A 106 -10.52 -2.35 -2.90
C LYS A 106 -10.68 -3.18 -1.63
N GLY A 107 -9.61 -3.29 -0.83
CA GLY A 107 -9.65 -3.98 0.44
C GLY A 107 -10.60 -3.30 1.43
N LEU A 108 -10.52 -1.98 1.58
CA LEU A 108 -11.40 -1.21 2.45
C LEU A 108 -12.86 -1.34 2.07
N HIS A 109 -13.18 -1.29 0.77
CA HIS A 109 -14.55 -1.43 0.26
C HIS A 109 -15.17 -2.80 0.61
N SER A 110 -14.36 -3.85 0.75
CA SER A 110 -14.85 -5.18 1.14
C SER A 110 -15.35 -5.24 2.58
N VAL A 111 -14.86 -4.36 3.46
CA VAL A 111 -15.23 -4.29 4.89
C VAL A 111 -16.09 -3.07 5.23
N TYR A 112 -16.06 -2.05 4.39
CA TYR A 112 -16.87 -0.83 4.52
C TYR A 112 -17.48 -0.45 3.16
N PRO A 113 -18.63 -1.05 2.76
CA PRO A 113 -19.21 -0.87 1.43
C PRO A 113 -19.68 0.56 1.12
N ASP A 114 -20.11 1.32 2.13
CA ASP A 114 -20.66 2.69 1.97
C ASP A 114 -19.55 3.77 2.06
N LEU A 115 -18.47 3.59 1.30
CA LEU A 115 -17.36 4.54 1.29
C LEU A 115 -17.74 5.94 0.80
N GLU A 116 -18.68 6.03 -0.14
CA GLU A 116 -19.10 7.31 -0.75
C GLU A 116 -19.68 8.29 0.28
N ASN A 117 -20.26 7.76 1.36
CA ASN A 117 -20.87 8.54 2.43
C ASN A 117 -19.95 8.74 3.64
N ALA A 118 -18.85 8.04 3.72
CA ALA A 118 -17.95 8.07 4.87
C ALA A 118 -17.14 9.37 4.97
N TYR A 119 -17.00 9.90 6.19
CA TYR A 119 -16.00 10.89 6.56
C TYR A 119 -14.70 10.16 6.90
N ILE A 120 -13.65 10.43 6.13
CA ILE A 120 -12.39 9.68 6.21
C ILE A 120 -11.25 10.59 6.64
N LEU A 121 -10.49 10.15 7.64
CA LEU A 121 -9.25 10.78 8.09
C LEU A 121 -8.06 9.88 7.79
N ILE A 122 -7.03 10.42 7.16
CA ILE A 122 -5.76 9.73 6.93
C ILE A 122 -4.66 10.40 7.76
N PHE A 123 -3.89 9.62 8.50
CA PHE A 123 -2.67 10.07 9.15
C PHE A 123 -1.45 9.80 8.28
N GLY A 124 -0.63 10.84 8.07
CA GLY A 124 0.58 10.79 7.29
C GLY A 124 0.48 11.53 5.95
N ALA A 125 1.62 11.96 5.41
CA ALA A 125 1.73 12.64 4.13
C ALA A 125 2.90 12.08 3.29
N GLY A 126 3.13 10.76 3.37
CA GLY A 126 4.10 10.03 2.55
C GLY A 126 3.48 9.48 1.26
N GLY A 127 4.25 8.75 0.47
CA GLY A 127 3.81 8.19 -0.82
C GLY A 127 2.58 7.26 -0.70
N ALA A 128 2.53 6.41 0.33
CA ALA A 128 1.36 5.55 0.57
C ALA A 128 0.10 6.37 0.87
N SER A 129 0.21 7.36 1.78
CA SER A 129 -0.88 8.29 2.09
C SER A 129 -1.38 8.99 0.84
N LYS A 130 -0.45 9.52 0.04
CA LYS A 130 -0.77 10.26 -1.18
C LYS A 130 -1.51 9.37 -2.18
N GLY A 131 -1.02 8.14 -2.44
CA GLY A 131 -1.67 7.18 -3.33
C GLY A 131 -3.07 6.79 -2.87
N ILE A 132 -3.26 6.50 -1.57
CA ILE A 132 -4.55 6.17 -0.96
C ILE A 132 -5.51 7.36 -1.04
N ALA A 133 -5.04 8.57 -0.71
CA ALA A 133 -5.86 9.78 -0.77
C ALA A 133 -6.34 10.09 -2.19
N TYR A 134 -5.49 9.91 -3.20
CA TYR A 134 -5.87 10.07 -4.62
C TYR A 134 -6.97 9.09 -5.02
N GLU A 135 -6.86 7.81 -4.63
CA GLU A 135 -7.88 6.82 -4.95
C GLU A 135 -9.20 7.09 -4.22
N LEU A 136 -9.15 7.37 -2.92
CA LEU A 136 -10.35 7.71 -2.14
C LEU A 136 -11.03 8.99 -2.63
N ALA A 137 -10.27 9.99 -3.05
CA ALA A 137 -10.83 11.25 -3.56
C ALA A 137 -11.67 11.10 -4.83
N LYS A 138 -11.60 9.98 -5.53
CA LYS A 138 -12.49 9.66 -6.65
C LYS A 138 -13.94 9.45 -6.18
N PHE A 139 -14.13 9.02 -4.93
CA PHE A 139 -15.41 8.67 -4.34
C PHE A 139 -15.87 9.67 -3.27
N VAL A 140 -14.98 10.05 -2.35
CA VAL A 140 -15.33 10.78 -1.10
C VAL A 140 -14.68 12.15 -0.99
N LYS A 141 -14.34 12.78 -2.09
CA LYS A 141 -13.55 14.02 -2.15
C LYS A 141 -13.88 15.10 -1.10
N PRO A 142 -15.15 15.49 -0.91
CA PRO A 142 -15.49 16.52 0.06
C PRO A 142 -15.38 16.07 1.54
N LYS A 143 -15.32 14.76 1.77
CA LYS A 143 -15.33 14.15 3.11
C LYS A 143 -13.97 13.54 3.49
N LEU A 144 -12.94 13.76 2.65
CA LEU A 144 -11.59 13.26 2.88
C LEU A 144 -10.72 14.33 3.52
N THR A 145 -10.15 13.98 4.66
CA THR A 145 -9.20 14.81 5.41
C THR A 145 -7.89 14.06 5.58
N VAL A 146 -6.77 14.74 5.38
CA VAL A 146 -5.44 14.20 5.65
C VAL A 146 -4.76 15.04 6.72
N ALA A 147 -4.23 14.37 7.74
CA ALA A 147 -3.54 15.00 8.85
C ALA A 147 -2.06 14.63 8.85
N ASN A 148 -1.19 15.61 9.07
CA ASN A 148 0.23 15.36 9.19
C ASN A 148 0.89 16.27 10.23
N ARG A 149 1.99 15.79 10.84
CA ARG A 149 2.80 16.58 11.78
C ARG A 149 3.44 17.80 11.10
N THR A 150 3.92 17.64 9.87
CA THR A 150 4.61 18.68 9.10
C THR A 150 3.75 19.11 7.93
N MET A 151 3.10 20.26 8.05
CA MET A 151 2.17 20.80 7.04
C MET A 151 2.84 21.07 5.68
N ALA A 152 4.12 21.46 5.66
CA ALA A 152 4.89 21.68 4.43
C ALA A 152 4.95 20.45 3.49
N ARG A 153 4.70 19.24 4.00
CA ARG A 153 4.62 18.03 3.15
C ARG A 153 3.44 18.04 2.19
N PHE A 154 2.44 18.87 2.44
CA PHE A 154 1.29 19.02 1.56
C PHE A 154 1.54 19.93 0.35
N GLU A 155 2.60 20.73 0.34
CA GLU A 155 2.94 21.64 -0.76
C GLU A 155 3.09 20.94 -2.11
N SER A 156 3.52 19.67 -2.08
CA SER A 156 3.66 18.84 -3.29
C SER A 156 2.38 18.08 -3.68
N TRP A 157 1.28 18.27 -2.95
CA TRP A 157 0.03 17.56 -3.20
C TRP A 157 -0.86 18.37 -4.15
N ASN A 158 -1.08 17.84 -5.33
CA ASN A 158 -2.04 18.41 -6.29
C ASN A 158 -3.42 17.76 -6.12
N LEU A 159 -3.95 17.77 -4.88
CA LEU A 159 -5.23 17.17 -4.53
C LEU A 159 -6.04 18.15 -3.67
N ASN A 160 -7.24 18.48 -4.13
CA ASN A 160 -8.14 19.38 -3.41
C ASN A 160 -8.94 18.60 -2.34
N ILE A 161 -8.34 18.47 -1.15
CA ILE A 161 -8.90 17.80 0.04
C ILE A 161 -8.60 18.62 1.29
N ASN A 162 -9.27 18.31 2.40
CA ASN A 162 -8.97 18.94 3.68
C ASN A 162 -7.59 18.50 4.20
N GLN A 163 -6.77 19.46 4.60
CA GLN A 163 -5.43 19.23 5.16
C GLN A 163 -5.34 19.90 6.52
N ILE A 164 -5.05 19.12 7.56
CA ILE A 164 -5.02 19.61 8.95
C ILE A 164 -3.77 19.15 9.69
N SER A 165 -3.49 19.77 10.83
CA SER A 165 -2.45 19.30 11.75
C SER A 165 -2.89 18.04 12.50
N LEU A 166 -1.93 17.25 13.03
CA LEU A 166 -2.27 16.12 13.91
C LEU A 166 -3.01 16.58 15.17
N ALA A 167 -2.65 17.74 15.71
CA ALA A 167 -3.29 18.30 16.92
C ALA A 167 -4.76 18.67 16.66
N ASP A 168 -5.10 19.13 15.48
CA ASP A 168 -6.49 19.41 15.11
C ASP A 168 -7.24 18.10 14.83
N ALA A 169 -6.61 17.14 14.15
CA ALA A 169 -7.20 15.83 13.92
C ALA A 169 -7.62 15.15 15.23
N GLU A 170 -6.79 15.26 16.29
CA GLU A 170 -7.10 14.69 17.62
C GLU A 170 -8.38 15.27 18.22
N LYS A 171 -8.62 16.57 18.03
CA LYS A 171 -9.84 17.24 18.56
C LYS A 171 -11.11 16.78 17.86
N TYR A 172 -11.02 16.46 16.57
CA TYR A 172 -12.17 16.14 15.71
C TYR A 172 -12.32 14.65 15.40
N LEU A 173 -11.59 13.75 16.10
CA LEU A 173 -11.63 12.31 15.84
C LEU A 173 -13.04 11.71 15.84
N ALA A 174 -13.96 12.26 16.65
CA ALA A 174 -15.34 11.79 16.73
C ALA A 174 -16.18 12.04 15.45
N GLU A 175 -15.69 12.89 14.54
CA GLU A 175 -16.42 13.26 13.33
C GLU A 175 -16.16 12.29 12.16
N PHE A 176 -15.21 11.34 12.31
CA PHE A 176 -14.80 10.46 11.23
C PHE A 176 -15.37 9.05 11.40
N ASP A 177 -15.88 8.51 10.29
CA ASP A 177 -16.35 7.13 10.20
C ASP A 177 -15.20 6.15 10.03
N ILE A 178 -14.13 6.59 9.34
CA ILE A 178 -12.92 5.79 9.08
C ILE A 178 -11.69 6.62 9.39
N VAL A 179 -10.79 6.05 10.17
CA VAL A 179 -9.47 6.65 10.48
C VAL A 179 -8.37 5.68 10.02
N ILE A 180 -7.44 6.18 9.18
CA ILE A 180 -6.43 5.37 8.50
C ILE A 180 -5.04 5.83 8.93
N ASN A 181 -4.27 4.95 9.56
CA ASN A 181 -2.84 5.19 9.76
C ASN A 181 -2.05 4.77 8.52
N THR A 182 -1.29 5.68 7.93
CA THR A 182 -0.36 5.41 6.83
C THR A 182 1.09 5.74 7.22
N THR A 183 1.35 5.96 8.49
CA THR A 183 2.69 6.27 9.01
C THR A 183 3.44 4.98 9.38
N PRO A 184 4.78 5.04 9.56
CA PRO A 184 5.54 3.88 10.03
C PRO A 184 5.35 3.54 11.52
N ALA A 185 4.55 4.30 12.28
CA ALA A 185 4.28 3.99 13.68
C ALA A 185 3.59 2.62 13.80
N GLY A 186 4.06 1.82 14.72
CA GLY A 186 3.60 0.43 14.89
C GLY A 186 4.35 -0.61 14.06
N MET A 187 5.22 -0.20 13.12
CA MET A 187 6.14 -1.14 12.45
C MET A 187 7.28 -1.53 13.39
N ALA A 188 7.75 -2.77 13.27
CA ALA A 188 8.96 -3.37 13.85
C ALA A 188 9.71 -2.50 14.88
N GLY A 189 9.25 -2.50 16.14
CA GLY A 189 9.91 -1.81 17.25
C GLY A 189 9.58 -0.32 17.40
N ASN A 190 8.82 0.29 16.50
CA ASN A 190 8.31 1.64 16.65
C ASN A 190 6.93 1.62 17.32
N ASN A 191 6.92 1.70 18.65
CA ASN A 191 5.69 1.72 19.46
C ASN A 191 5.17 3.16 19.73
N GLU A 192 5.63 4.16 19.00
CA GLU A 192 5.15 5.52 19.16
C GLU A 192 3.66 5.61 18.81
N SER A 193 2.88 6.21 19.69
CA SER A 193 1.50 6.60 19.41
C SER A 193 1.52 7.84 18.51
N ILE A 194 0.80 7.79 17.40
CA ILE A 194 0.69 8.93 16.49
C ILE A 194 -0.22 9.99 17.06
N ILE A 195 -1.26 9.56 17.76
CA ILE A 195 -2.36 10.38 18.23
C ILE A 195 -3.03 9.70 19.43
N ASN A 196 -3.65 10.49 20.29
CA ASN A 196 -4.46 10.00 21.39
C ASN A 196 -5.88 9.67 20.90
N LEU A 197 -6.31 8.43 21.07
CA LEU A 197 -7.62 7.95 20.64
C LEU A 197 -8.76 8.29 21.62
N LYS A 198 -8.54 9.17 22.62
CA LYS A 198 -9.54 9.50 23.65
C LYS A 198 -10.90 9.91 23.05
N HIS A 199 -10.88 10.65 21.95
CA HIS A 199 -12.08 11.17 21.29
C HIS A 199 -12.55 10.33 20.11
N LEU A 200 -11.98 9.12 19.89
CA LEU A 200 -12.44 8.23 18.84
C LEU A 200 -13.88 7.78 19.11
N SER A 201 -14.76 7.93 18.12
CA SER A 201 -16.15 7.46 18.22
C SER A 201 -16.19 5.93 18.27
N PRO A 202 -17.10 5.32 19.06
CA PRO A 202 -17.24 3.84 19.10
C PRO A 202 -17.57 3.19 17.77
N ASN A 203 -18.16 3.95 16.85
CA ASN A 203 -18.56 3.45 15.52
C ASN A 203 -17.47 3.63 14.45
N THR A 204 -16.37 4.31 14.77
CA THR A 204 -15.28 4.53 13.82
C THR A 204 -14.53 3.24 13.51
N LEU A 205 -14.33 2.95 12.22
CA LEU A 205 -13.39 1.92 11.77
C LEU A 205 -11.97 2.46 11.90
N MET A 206 -11.15 1.84 12.74
CA MET A 206 -9.71 2.17 12.82
C MET A 206 -8.91 1.27 11.90
N SER A 207 -8.21 1.85 10.94
CA SER A 207 -7.39 1.16 9.96
C SER A 207 -5.91 1.51 10.07
N ASP A 208 -5.06 0.55 9.73
CA ASP A 208 -3.61 0.73 9.61
C ASP A 208 -3.12 0.01 8.34
N ILE A 209 -2.25 0.63 7.55
CA ILE A 209 -1.67 -0.04 6.38
C ILE A 209 -0.57 -1.04 6.74
N VAL A 210 -0.12 -1.03 7.99
CA VAL A 210 0.82 -2.02 8.51
C VAL A 210 0.10 -3.34 8.75
N TYR A 211 0.75 -4.47 8.39
CA TYR A 211 0.24 -5.82 8.62
C TYR A 211 1.24 -6.73 9.34
N ILE A 212 2.45 -6.24 9.59
CA ILE A 212 3.46 -6.88 10.46
C ILE A 212 3.97 -5.82 11.47
N PRO A 213 3.58 -5.95 12.75
CA PRO A 213 2.74 -6.98 13.37
C PRO A 213 1.29 -6.96 12.84
N TYR A 214 0.58 -8.05 13.00
CA TYR A 214 -0.82 -8.19 12.54
C TYR A 214 -1.77 -7.17 13.19
N LYS A 215 -1.51 -6.80 14.46
CA LYS A 215 -2.12 -5.67 15.17
C LYS A 215 -1.02 -4.72 15.62
N THR A 216 -1.10 -3.49 15.17
CA THR A 216 -0.24 -2.41 15.65
C THR A 216 -0.78 -1.84 16.96
N PRO A 217 0.01 -1.11 17.77
CA PRO A 217 -0.45 -0.52 19.03
C PRO A 217 -1.71 0.32 18.89
N ILE A 218 -1.87 1.07 17.78
CA ILE A 218 -3.06 1.89 17.55
C ILE A 218 -4.30 1.03 17.27
N LEU A 219 -4.16 -0.09 16.56
CA LEU A 219 -5.26 -1.04 16.35
C LEU A 219 -5.64 -1.78 17.64
N GLU A 220 -4.66 -2.16 18.47
CA GLU A 220 -4.92 -2.78 19.78
C GLU A 220 -5.65 -1.82 20.71
N GLU A 221 -5.27 -0.54 20.73
CA GLU A 221 -5.95 0.47 21.53
C GLU A 221 -7.39 0.68 21.06
N ALA A 222 -7.63 0.81 19.75
CA ALA A 222 -8.96 0.96 19.18
C ALA A 222 -9.85 -0.26 19.48
N GLU A 223 -9.33 -1.49 19.31
CA GLU A 223 -10.06 -2.71 19.61
C GLU A 223 -10.45 -2.81 21.09
N ARG A 224 -9.56 -2.42 22.03
CA ARG A 224 -9.88 -2.34 23.48
C ARG A 224 -10.98 -1.34 23.80
N LYS A 225 -11.16 -0.31 22.95
CA LYS A 225 -12.26 0.67 23.05
C LYS A 225 -13.57 0.17 22.42
N GLY A 226 -13.56 -1.00 21.78
CA GLY A 226 -14.72 -1.61 21.12
C GLY A 226 -14.87 -1.24 19.64
N ASN A 227 -13.89 -0.53 19.06
CA ASN A 227 -13.92 -0.19 17.64
C ASN A 227 -13.64 -1.41 16.74
N HIS A 228 -14.24 -1.42 15.56
CA HIS A 228 -13.79 -2.31 14.49
C HIS A 228 -12.39 -1.89 14.02
N ILE A 229 -11.56 -2.88 13.72
CA ILE A 229 -10.18 -2.66 13.25
C ILE A 229 -9.98 -3.29 11.87
N TYR A 230 -9.09 -2.68 11.06
CA TYR A 230 -8.73 -3.17 9.75
C TYR A 230 -7.24 -2.95 9.51
N ASN A 231 -6.47 -4.03 9.26
CA ASN A 231 -5.02 -3.95 9.03
C ASN A 231 -4.66 -3.95 7.54
N GLY A 232 -3.38 -3.78 7.23
CA GLY A 232 -2.86 -3.67 5.87
C GLY A 232 -2.80 -4.96 5.05
N LEU A 233 -3.24 -6.11 5.59
CA LEU A 233 -3.13 -7.39 4.89
C LEU A 233 -3.88 -7.39 3.55
N ASP A 234 -5.11 -6.91 3.55
CA ASP A 234 -5.91 -6.88 2.32
C ASP A 234 -5.32 -5.89 1.31
N MET A 235 -4.81 -4.73 1.75
CA MET A 235 -4.04 -3.84 0.89
C MET A 235 -2.88 -4.58 0.22
N PHE A 236 -2.10 -5.35 1.00
CA PHE A 236 -0.97 -6.12 0.49
C PHE A 236 -1.40 -7.16 -0.56
N VAL A 237 -2.53 -7.83 -0.35
CA VAL A 237 -3.07 -8.81 -1.31
C VAL A 237 -3.60 -8.13 -2.56
N TYR A 238 -4.46 -7.13 -2.41
CA TYR A 238 -5.09 -6.48 -3.56
C TYR A 238 -4.10 -5.70 -4.43
N GLN A 239 -3.07 -5.04 -3.86
CA GLN A 239 -2.04 -4.39 -4.67
C GLN A 239 -1.26 -5.40 -5.52
N GLY A 240 -0.98 -6.60 -4.98
CA GLY A 240 -0.36 -7.68 -5.73
C GLY A 240 -1.28 -8.24 -6.83
N ALA A 241 -2.56 -8.37 -6.56
CA ALA A 241 -3.55 -8.77 -7.54
C ALA A 241 -3.68 -7.77 -8.69
N GLU A 242 -3.64 -6.46 -8.41
CA GLU A 242 -3.60 -5.42 -9.44
C GLU A 242 -2.31 -5.49 -10.27
N SER A 243 -1.16 -5.73 -9.63
CA SER A 243 0.11 -5.93 -10.34
C SER A 243 0.02 -7.12 -11.30
N PHE A 244 -0.52 -8.25 -10.83
CA PHE A 244 -0.75 -9.43 -11.67
C PHE A 244 -1.67 -9.13 -12.85
N LYS A 245 -2.74 -8.39 -12.64
CA LYS A 245 -3.67 -7.98 -13.69
C LYS A 245 -3.00 -7.08 -14.74
N ILE A 246 -2.14 -6.14 -14.31
CA ILE A 246 -1.35 -5.28 -15.20
C ILE A 246 -0.43 -6.12 -16.09
N TRP A 247 0.25 -7.11 -15.52
CA TRP A 247 1.21 -7.93 -16.25
C TRP A 247 0.56 -8.93 -17.23
N THR A 248 -0.58 -9.53 -16.83
CA THR A 248 -1.14 -10.69 -17.52
C THR A 248 -2.50 -10.46 -18.17
N ASN A 249 -3.14 -9.33 -17.84
CA ASN A 249 -4.53 -9.04 -18.18
C ASN A 249 -5.54 -10.10 -17.67
N LYS A 250 -5.17 -10.84 -16.59
CA LYS A 250 -6.02 -11.84 -15.92
C LYS A 250 -6.35 -11.38 -14.51
N ASP A 251 -7.49 -11.81 -13.99
CA ASP A 251 -7.82 -11.60 -12.59
C ASP A 251 -7.09 -12.61 -11.70
N ALA A 252 -6.65 -12.15 -10.52
CA ALA A 252 -5.96 -12.98 -9.54
C ALA A 252 -6.95 -13.75 -8.65
N ASP A 253 -6.52 -14.87 -8.10
CA ASP A 253 -7.21 -15.58 -7.03
C ASP A 253 -6.85 -14.96 -5.67
N ILE A 254 -7.64 -13.97 -5.27
CA ILE A 254 -7.48 -13.23 -4.00
C ILE A 254 -7.48 -14.16 -2.79
N ASN A 255 -8.33 -15.21 -2.80
CA ASN A 255 -8.45 -16.12 -1.67
C ASN A 255 -7.18 -16.96 -1.49
N SER A 256 -6.63 -17.50 -2.57
CA SER A 256 -5.37 -18.25 -2.56
C SER A 256 -4.21 -17.35 -2.11
N MET A 257 -4.12 -16.12 -2.64
CA MET A 257 -3.10 -15.14 -2.23
C MET A 257 -3.19 -14.85 -0.74
N LYS A 258 -4.36 -14.50 -0.23
CA LYS A 258 -4.58 -14.15 1.18
C LYS A 258 -4.30 -15.32 2.12
N THR A 259 -4.76 -16.52 1.76
CA THR A 259 -4.53 -17.73 2.55
C THR A 259 -3.05 -18.02 2.70
N ALA A 260 -2.28 -17.98 1.61
CA ALA A 260 -0.85 -18.24 1.64
C ALA A 260 -0.08 -17.24 2.51
N VAL A 261 -0.44 -15.95 2.46
CA VAL A 261 0.16 -14.93 3.31
C VAL A 261 -0.17 -15.16 4.77
N LEU A 262 -1.43 -15.50 5.11
CA LEU A 262 -1.84 -15.77 6.48
C LEU A 262 -1.15 -16.99 7.08
N GLN A 263 -0.98 -18.06 6.31
CA GLN A 263 -0.24 -19.26 6.74
C GLN A 263 1.22 -18.91 7.05
N GLN A 264 1.88 -18.18 6.15
CA GLN A 264 3.26 -17.76 6.34
C GLN A 264 3.44 -16.84 7.56
N LEU A 265 2.46 -15.95 7.84
CA LEU A 265 2.50 -15.09 9.03
C LEU A 265 2.32 -15.85 10.35
N LYS A 266 1.62 -16.98 10.33
CA LYS A 266 1.45 -17.86 11.49
C LYS A 266 2.63 -18.81 11.71
N GLY A 267 3.56 -18.90 10.77
CA GLY A 267 4.69 -19.81 10.80
C GLY A 267 4.33 -21.25 10.37
N GLU A 268 3.26 -21.42 9.61
CA GLU A 268 2.81 -22.72 9.06
C GLU A 268 3.30 -22.95 7.63
#